data_d336475cf47c2299a41ab4e38aec98a4
#
_entry.id   d336475cf47c2299a41ab4e38aec98a4
#
_cell.length_a   1.000
_cell.length_b   1.000
_cell.length_c   1.000
_cell.angle_alpha   90.00
_cell.angle_beta   90.00
_cell.angle_gamma   90.00
#
_symmetry.space_group_name_H-M   'P 1'
#
loop_
_entity.id
_entity.type
_entity.pdbx_description
1 polymer ?
#
loop_
_entity_poly.entity_id
_entity_poly.type
_entity_poly.pdbx_seq_one_letter_code
_entity_poly.pdbx_strand_id
1 'polypeptide(L)'
;SNLNYPIGNIINQELQNANSAKMAVAFLKYSGVKVIEKSLDNLLKNNGNIEIIAGLDFKTTDPQSMHYFIQLQKQVANLKFYCYGDKDENKTDIVFHPKIYLFEKGRETTGIVDSTNLTRGGLLTNFEVNVVIKETKPLYFSQLEAIYNSVKFTDSVFSPDEEYLAGYSEVYKAFLQNEERATNDRGVQSVVRQINRRAEFLPGTVPSIKSLIIEVIKTEKIKGV
;
A
#
# COMPACT_ATOMS: atom_id res chain seq x y z
N SER A 1 25.88 -2.91 4.19
CA SER A 1 24.90 -3.00 3.10
C SER A 1 23.66 -2.22 3.48
N ASN A 2 23.31 -1.25 2.67
CA ASN A 2 22.16 -0.34 2.89
C ASN A 2 20.80 -0.98 2.62
N LEU A 3 20.73 -2.28 2.70
CA LEU A 3 19.48 -3.01 2.85
C LEU A 3 18.80 -2.72 4.19
N ASN A 4 19.33 -1.77 4.95
CA ASN A 4 19.11 -1.70 6.38
C ASN A 4 17.98 -0.76 6.79
N TYR A 5 17.28 -0.11 5.85
CA TYR A 5 16.16 0.74 6.20
C TYR A 5 14.94 0.52 5.29
N PRO A 6 14.27 -0.63 5.44
CA PRO A 6 13.01 -0.86 4.72
C PRO A 6 11.98 0.18 5.12
N ILE A 7 11.17 0.64 4.16
CA ILE A 7 10.10 1.60 4.43
C ILE A 7 9.11 1.09 5.49
N GLY A 8 8.96 -0.22 5.60
CA GLY A 8 8.15 -0.86 6.65
C GLY A 8 8.56 -0.46 8.07
N ASN A 9 9.84 -0.15 8.33
CA ASN A 9 10.29 0.34 9.62
C ASN A 9 9.77 1.75 9.90
N ILE A 10 9.79 2.62 8.88
CA ILE A 10 9.26 4.00 9.00
C ILE A 10 7.75 3.94 9.22
N ILE A 11 7.02 3.16 8.40
CA ILE A 11 5.57 3.00 8.54
C ILE A 11 5.21 2.47 9.95
N ASN A 12 5.94 1.48 10.47
CA ASN A 12 5.73 0.98 11.83
C ASN A 12 5.99 2.06 12.89
N GLN A 13 7.08 2.83 12.75
CA GLN A 13 7.41 3.92 13.66
C GLN A 13 6.34 5.01 13.65
N GLU A 14 5.86 5.41 12.47
CA GLU A 14 4.79 6.41 12.36
C GLU A 14 3.48 5.90 12.97
N LEU A 15 3.06 4.66 12.66
CA LEU A 15 1.87 4.03 13.24
C LEU A 15 1.91 3.98 14.77
N GLN A 16 3.07 3.66 15.36
CA GLN A 16 3.22 3.59 16.82
C GLN A 16 3.04 4.94 17.52
N ASN A 17 3.29 6.02 16.81
CA ASN A 17 3.29 7.37 17.35
C ASN A 17 2.10 8.22 16.92
N ALA A 18 1.36 7.80 15.89
CA ALA A 18 0.27 8.58 15.31
C ALA A 18 -1.01 8.59 16.20
N ASN A 19 -1.84 9.61 15.99
CA ASN A 19 -3.23 9.68 16.44
C ASN A 19 -4.19 9.29 15.30
N SER A 20 -3.75 9.44 14.04
CA SER A 20 -4.51 9.10 12.85
C SER A 20 -3.60 8.56 11.77
N ALA A 21 -4.07 7.56 11.03
CA ALA A 21 -3.41 7.02 9.85
C ALA A 21 -4.40 6.82 8.70
N LYS A 22 -4.02 7.27 7.49
CA LYS A 22 -4.77 7.01 6.26
C LYS A 22 -3.83 6.35 5.26
N MET A 23 -4.31 5.30 4.60
CA MET A 23 -3.51 4.54 3.63
C MET A 23 -4.33 4.29 2.37
N ALA A 24 -3.77 4.61 1.21
CA ALA A 24 -4.33 4.21 -0.08
C ALA A 24 -3.29 3.39 -0.82
N VAL A 25 -3.58 2.12 -1.09
CA VAL A 25 -2.63 1.18 -1.69
C VAL A 25 -3.27 0.39 -2.83
N ALA A 26 -2.55 0.27 -3.95
CA ALA A 26 -3.04 -0.50 -5.08
C ALA A 26 -3.15 -2.00 -4.74
N PHE A 27 -2.17 -2.54 -3.99
CA PHE A 27 -2.12 -3.96 -3.63
C PHE A 27 -2.04 -4.13 -2.12
N LEU A 28 -2.92 -4.95 -1.59
CA LEU A 28 -2.97 -5.30 -0.18
C LEU A 28 -2.84 -6.82 -0.03
N LYS A 29 -1.80 -7.26 0.68
CA LYS A 29 -1.58 -8.67 1.00
C LYS A 29 -1.52 -8.88 2.49
N TYR A 30 -2.08 -9.99 2.98
CA TYR A 30 -2.03 -10.33 4.40
C TYR A 30 -0.60 -10.43 4.93
N SER A 31 0.32 -10.87 4.10
CA SER A 31 1.75 -10.87 4.42
C SER A 31 2.32 -9.47 4.71
N GLY A 32 1.78 -8.42 4.09
CA GLY A 32 2.11 -7.03 4.39
C GLY A 32 1.44 -6.54 5.68
N VAL A 33 0.17 -6.90 5.88
CA VAL A 33 -0.56 -6.61 7.12
C VAL A 33 0.22 -7.13 8.33
N LYS A 34 0.73 -8.36 8.27
CA LYS A 34 1.55 -8.97 9.35
C LYS A 34 2.81 -8.19 9.70
N VAL A 35 3.37 -7.43 8.77
CA VAL A 35 4.55 -6.58 9.04
C VAL A 35 4.19 -5.40 9.94
N ILE A 36 2.98 -4.85 9.81
CA ILE A 36 2.54 -3.64 10.53
C ILE A 36 1.46 -3.91 11.59
N GLU A 37 0.97 -5.14 11.69
CA GLU A 37 -0.16 -5.54 12.54
C GLU A 37 -0.03 -5.05 13.99
N LYS A 38 1.13 -5.28 14.61
CA LYS A 38 1.36 -4.85 15.99
C LYS A 38 1.26 -3.33 16.17
N SER A 39 1.72 -2.57 15.19
CA SER A 39 1.66 -1.11 15.23
C SER A 39 0.26 -0.59 14.94
N LEU A 40 -0.49 -1.24 14.04
CA LEU A 40 -1.92 -1.00 13.84
C LEU A 40 -2.73 -1.23 15.12
N ASP A 41 -2.52 -2.38 15.75
CA ASP A 41 -3.20 -2.74 17.01
C ASP A 41 -2.91 -1.72 18.10
N ASN A 42 -1.67 -1.28 18.25
CA ASN A 42 -1.29 -0.27 19.23
C ASN A 42 -1.99 1.07 18.97
N LEU A 43 -2.03 1.52 17.72
CA LEU A 43 -2.73 2.75 17.35
C LEU A 43 -4.22 2.68 17.71
N LEU A 44 -4.89 1.59 17.35
CA LEU A 44 -6.32 1.38 17.63
C LEU A 44 -6.61 1.30 19.15
N LYS A 45 -5.77 0.59 19.91
CA LYS A 45 -5.90 0.48 21.38
C LYS A 45 -5.71 1.82 22.09
N ASN A 46 -4.94 2.73 21.50
CA ASN A 46 -4.74 4.10 21.99
C ASN A 46 -5.79 5.08 21.46
N ASN A 47 -6.93 4.59 20.98
CA ASN A 47 -8.03 5.37 20.39
C ASN A 47 -7.63 6.19 19.14
N GLY A 48 -6.56 5.82 18.47
CA GLY A 48 -6.21 6.41 17.18
C GLY A 48 -7.12 5.92 16.06
N ASN A 49 -7.24 6.69 15.00
CA ASN A 49 -8.10 6.39 13.85
C ASN A 49 -7.28 5.81 12.69
N ILE A 50 -7.85 4.82 12.01
CA ILE A 50 -7.24 4.22 10.83
C ILE A 50 -8.26 4.19 9.69
N GLU A 51 -7.86 4.66 8.52
CA GLU A 51 -8.59 4.47 7.27
C GLU A 51 -7.70 3.81 6.22
N ILE A 52 -8.20 2.80 5.54
CA ILE A 52 -7.47 2.08 4.50
C ILE A 52 -8.35 1.96 3.25
N ILE A 53 -7.79 2.33 2.08
CA ILE A 53 -8.38 2.06 0.77
C ILE A 53 -7.45 1.10 0.04
N ALA A 54 -7.97 -0.06 -0.37
CA ALA A 54 -7.23 -1.07 -1.13
C ALA A 54 -7.81 -1.23 -2.53
N GLY A 55 -6.96 -1.23 -3.56
CA GLY A 55 -7.37 -1.50 -4.94
C GLY A 55 -7.72 -2.98 -5.15
N LEU A 56 -8.68 -3.23 -6.02
CA LEU A 56 -9.07 -4.58 -6.45
C LEU A 56 -8.64 -4.92 -7.88
N ASP A 57 -8.00 -3.97 -8.55
CA ASP A 57 -7.49 -4.18 -9.91
C ASP A 57 -6.48 -5.32 -9.95
N PHE A 58 -6.47 -6.01 -11.09
CA PHE A 58 -5.57 -7.16 -11.34
C PHE A 58 -5.66 -8.29 -10.30
N LYS A 59 -6.68 -8.28 -9.41
CA LYS A 59 -6.83 -9.28 -8.33
C LYS A 59 -5.58 -9.40 -7.45
N THR A 60 -4.95 -8.27 -7.18
CA THR A 60 -3.70 -8.22 -6.41
C THR A 60 -3.90 -8.09 -4.90
N THR A 61 -5.07 -7.62 -4.46
CA THR A 61 -5.47 -7.64 -3.04
C THR A 61 -5.98 -9.04 -2.69
N ASP A 62 -5.41 -9.67 -1.65
CA ASP A 62 -5.81 -11.04 -1.30
C ASP A 62 -7.06 -11.08 -0.37
N PRO A 63 -7.90 -12.11 -0.50
CA PRO A 63 -9.10 -12.27 0.34
C PRO A 63 -8.80 -12.35 1.83
N GLN A 64 -7.62 -12.84 2.22
CA GLN A 64 -7.24 -12.98 3.62
C GLN A 64 -7.02 -11.61 4.28
N SER A 65 -6.41 -10.65 3.56
CA SER A 65 -6.27 -9.28 4.04
C SER A 65 -7.60 -8.56 4.14
N MET A 66 -8.49 -8.76 3.16
CA MET A 66 -9.86 -8.21 3.21
C MET A 66 -10.63 -8.77 4.42
N HIS A 67 -10.60 -10.08 4.61
CA HIS A 67 -11.23 -10.72 5.76
C HIS A 67 -10.73 -10.14 7.08
N TYR A 68 -9.42 -9.99 7.23
CA TYR A 68 -8.81 -9.41 8.42
C TYR A 68 -9.39 -8.02 8.74
N PHE A 69 -9.43 -7.11 7.76
CA PHE A 69 -9.92 -5.76 7.99
C PHE A 69 -11.45 -5.69 8.13
N ILE A 70 -12.21 -6.53 7.43
CA ILE A 70 -13.67 -6.64 7.61
C ILE A 70 -13.98 -7.09 9.05
N GLN A 71 -13.26 -8.07 9.59
CA GLN A 71 -13.47 -8.51 10.96
C GLN A 71 -13.04 -7.46 11.97
N LEU A 72 -11.90 -6.83 11.75
CA LEU A 72 -11.37 -5.84 12.67
C LEU A 72 -12.27 -4.59 12.75
N GLN A 73 -12.80 -4.08 11.64
CA GLN A 73 -13.72 -2.93 11.67
C GLN A 73 -15.07 -3.21 12.33
N LYS A 74 -15.48 -4.48 12.45
CA LYS A 74 -16.65 -4.87 13.24
C LYS A 74 -16.40 -4.80 14.76
N GLN A 75 -15.14 -4.97 15.15
CA GLN A 75 -14.73 -5.01 16.56
C GLN A 75 -14.38 -3.63 17.11
N VAL A 76 -13.89 -2.71 16.26
CA VAL A 76 -13.43 -1.38 16.66
C VAL A 76 -14.03 -0.29 15.78
N ALA A 77 -14.59 0.75 16.39
CA ALA A 77 -15.27 1.82 15.66
C ALA A 77 -14.31 2.79 14.94
N ASN A 78 -13.06 2.83 15.38
CA ASN A 78 -12.01 3.74 14.90
C ASN A 78 -11.16 3.18 13.74
N LEU A 79 -11.58 2.06 13.14
CA LEU A 79 -11.04 1.54 11.87
C LEU A 79 -12.11 1.65 10.78
N LYS A 80 -11.70 2.10 9.59
CA LYS A 80 -12.50 2.06 8.38
C LYS A 80 -11.70 1.41 7.27
N PHE A 81 -12.28 0.39 6.66
CA PHE A 81 -11.71 -0.33 5.52
C PHE A 81 -12.59 -0.15 4.29
N TYR A 82 -11.98 0.26 3.20
CA TYR A 82 -12.61 0.47 1.91
C TYR A 82 -11.87 -0.30 0.81
N CYS A 83 -12.61 -0.65 -0.22
CA CYS A 83 -12.07 -1.15 -1.47
C CYS A 83 -12.37 -0.16 -2.60
N TYR A 84 -11.45 -0.06 -3.54
CA TYR A 84 -11.66 0.61 -4.82
C TYR A 84 -11.83 -0.46 -5.90
N GLY A 85 -12.96 -0.42 -6.60
CA GLY A 85 -13.26 -1.35 -7.68
C GLY A 85 -14.39 -0.83 -8.57
N ASP A 86 -14.44 -1.30 -9.80
CA ASP A 86 -15.50 -0.92 -10.73
C ASP A 86 -16.84 -1.47 -10.28
N LYS A 87 -17.86 -0.60 -10.23
CA LYS A 87 -19.25 -0.97 -9.98
C LYS A 87 -19.94 -1.52 -11.22
N ASP A 88 -19.49 -1.10 -12.40
CA ASP A 88 -20.10 -1.44 -13.68
C ASP A 88 -19.24 -2.42 -14.47
N GLU A 89 -19.90 -3.28 -15.26
CA GLU A 89 -19.26 -4.18 -16.23
C GLU A 89 -18.51 -3.41 -17.33
N ASN A 90 -18.83 -2.13 -17.52
CA ASN A 90 -18.10 -1.19 -18.37
C ASN A 90 -16.87 -0.71 -17.63
N LYS A 91 -15.77 -1.45 -17.78
CA LYS A 91 -14.47 -1.10 -17.26
C LYS A 91 -14.11 0.33 -17.62
N THR A 92 -13.94 1.17 -16.62
CA THR A 92 -13.20 2.41 -16.81
C THR A 92 -11.75 2.02 -17.07
N ASP A 93 -11.09 2.66 -18.05
CA ASP A 93 -9.65 2.46 -18.31
C ASP A 93 -8.78 3.01 -17.15
N ILE A 94 -9.39 3.41 -16.05
CA ILE A 94 -8.72 3.99 -14.89
C ILE A 94 -8.30 2.90 -13.92
N VAL A 95 -7.00 2.72 -13.79
CA VAL A 95 -6.41 1.80 -12.83
C VAL A 95 -6.15 2.52 -11.51
N PHE A 96 -6.63 1.96 -10.40
CA PHE A 96 -6.31 2.45 -9.07
C PHE A 96 -4.89 2.03 -8.67
N HIS A 97 -3.94 2.97 -8.69
CA HIS A 97 -2.54 2.64 -8.44
C HIS A 97 -1.81 3.55 -7.44
N PRO A 98 -2.48 4.21 -6.48
CA PRO A 98 -1.80 5.00 -5.46
C PRO A 98 -1.05 4.11 -4.46
N LYS A 99 -0.03 4.68 -3.84
CA LYS A 99 0.63 4.19 -2.63
C LYS A 99 0.93 5.43 -1.79
N ILE A 100 -0.02 5.78 -0.95
CA ILE A 100 0.01 6.97 -0.10
C ILE A 100 -0.22 6.51 1.33
N TYR A 101 0.63 6.97 2.23
CA TYR A 101 0.50 6.76 3.67
C TYR A 101 0.58 8.11 4.36
N LEU A 102 -0.40 8.41 5.18
CA LEU A 102 -0.56 9.69 5.89
C LEU A 102 -0.67 9.40 7.38
N PHE A 103 0.12 10.08 8.19
CA PHE A 103 0.12 9.93 9.64
C PHE A 103 0.06 11.30 10.30
N GLU A 104 -0.76 11.42 11.34
CA GLU A 104 -0.89 12.62 12.14
C GLU A 104 -0.57 12.31 13.60
N LYS A 105 0.27 13.17 14.22
CA LYS A 105 0.61 13.11 15.65
C LYS A 105 0.58 14.52 16.25
N GLY A 106 -0.55 14.92 16.77
CA GLY A 106 -0.74 16.26 17.29
C GLY A 106 -0.56 17.31 16.17
N ARG A 107 0.56 18.06 16.19
CA ARG A 107 0.90 19.04 15.15
C ARG A 107 1.87 18.51 14.11
N GLU A 108 2.44 17.35 14.35
CA GLU A 108 3.36 16.70 13.41
C GLU A 108 2.58 15.87 12.42
N THR A 109 2.92 15.98 11.15
CA THR A 109 2.33 15.18 10.06
C THR A 109 3.44 14.53 9.26
N THR A 110 3.19 13.30 8.84
CA THR A 110 4.07 12.57 7.93
C THR A 110 3.27 12.09 6.74
N GLY A 111 3.65 12.52 5.54
CA GLY A 111 3.14 12.03 4.27
C GLY A 111 4.20 11.17 3.59
N ILE A 112 3.82 9.99 3.09
CA ILE A 112 4.68 9.11 2.30
C ILE A 112 4.02 8.90 0.95
N VAL A 113 4.74 9.26 -0.11
CA VAL A 113 4.41 8.90 -1.50
C VAL A 113 5.46 7.93 -2.00
N ASP A 114 5.01 6.83 -2.61
CA ASP A 114 5.77 5.62 -2.54
C ASP A 114 5.51 4.74 -3.79
N SER A 115 6.45 3.87 -4.14
CA SER A 115 6.21 2.75 -5.04
C SER A 115 5.74 1.49 -4.27
N THR A 116 5.78 1.53 -2.94
CA THR A 116 5.56 0.40 -2.04
C THR A 116 4.08 0.12 -1.80
N ASN A 117 3.63 -1.03 -2.20
CA ASN A 117 2.33 -1.57 -1.81
C ASN A 117 2.39 -2.18 -0.39
N LEU A 118 1.22 -2.35 0.25
CA LEU A 118 1.12 -3.00 1.56
C LEU A 118 1.24 -4.52 1.43
N THR A 119 2.43 -4.94 1.03
CA THR A 119 2.87 -6.32 0.87
C THR A 119 4.17 -6.54 1.61
N ARG A 120 4.48 -7.79 2.00
CA ARG A 120 5.78 -8.09 2.64
C ARG A 120 6.96 -7.70 1.75
N GLY A 121 6.86 -7.98 0.45
CA GLY A 121 7.88 -7.63 -0.53
C GLY A 121 8.12 -6.12 -0.58
N GLY A 122 7.04 -5.34 -0.79
CA GLY A 122 7.12 -3.89 -0.83
C GLY A 122 7.69 -3.29 0.45
N LEU A 123 7.19 -3.73 1.61
CA LEU A 123 7.61 -3.16 2.90
C LEU A 123 9.04 -3.52 3.29
N LEU A 124 9.59 -4.68 2.88
CA LEU A 124 10.84 -5.21 3.44
C LEU A 124 11.93 -5.54 2.43
N THR A 125 11.59 -6.01 1.22
CA THR A 125 12.59 -6.69 0.37
C THR A 125 12.68 -6.22 -1.06
N ASN A 126 11.63 -5.59 -1.62
CA ASN A 126 11.64 -5.11 -2.99
C ASN A 126 12.59 -3.91 -3.15
N PHE A 127 12.91 -3.64 -4.41
CA PHE A 127 13.53 -2.38 -4.80
C PHE A 127 12.43 -1.32 -4.92
N GLU A 128 12.38 -0.38 -3.97
CA GLU A 128 11.33 0.64 -3.87
C GLU A 128 11.94 2.04 -3.79
N VAL A 129 11.19 3.04 -4.30
CA VAL A 129 11.56 4.45 -4.20
C VAL A 129 10.46 5.19 -3.46
N ASN A 130 10.82 5.81 -2.34
CA ASN A 130 9.87 6.39 -1.40
C ASN A 130 10.26 7.83 -1.07
N VAL A 131 9.27 8.72 -1.01
CA VAL A 131 9.44 10.10 -0.52
C VAL A 131 8.70 10.23 0.80
N VAL A 132 9.42 10.60 1.84
CA VAL A 132 8.87 10.83 3.18
C VAL A 132 8.93 12.32 3.48
N ILE A 133 7.79 12.93 3.77
CA ILE A 133 7.62 14.35 4.05
C ILE A 133 7.14 14.50 5.49
N LYS A 134 7.95 15.14 6.35
CA LYS A 134 7.58 15.43 7.74
C LYS A 134 7.42 16.93 7.93
N GLU A 135 6.27 17.33 8.48
CA GLU A 135 5.91 18.73 8.62
C GLU A 135 5.26 19.00 9.97
N THR A 136 5.48 20.22 10.48
CA THR A 136 4.72 20.78 11.62
C THR A 136 3.68 21.82 11.17
N LYS A 137 3.82 22.29 9.92
CA LYS A 137 2.83 23.10 9.20
C LYS A 137 2.45 22.34 7.94
N PRO A 138 1.32 21.65 7.92
CA PRO A 138 1.00 20.63 6.92
C PRO A 138 0.62 21.23 5.56
N LEU A 139 1.60 21.64 4.75
CA LEU A 139 1.38 22.13 3.39
C LEU A 139 1.25 20.97 2.40
N TYR A 140 2.29 20.12 2.31
CA TYR A 140 2.29 18.99 1.39
C TYR A 140 1.40 17.86 1.89
N PHE A 141 1.38 17.64 3.21
CA PHE A 141 0.45 16.68 3.81
C PHE A 141 -1.00 17.00 3.46
N SER A 142 -1.42 18.26 3.56
CA SER A 142 -2.79 18.66 3.20
C SER A 142 -3.12 18.43 1.72
N GLN A 143 -2.15 18.58 0.83
CA GLN A 143 -2.32 18.27 -0.60
C GLN A 143 -2.47 16.77 -0.82
N LEU A 144 -1.65 15.95 -0.17
CA LEU A 144 -1.76 14.48 -0.24
C LEU A 144 -3.07 13.99 0.37
N GLU A 145 -3.51 14.59 1.46
CA GLU A 145 -4.79 14.28 2.09
C GLU A 145 -5.97 14.67 1.18
N ALA A 146 -5.88 15.80 0.47
CA ALA A 146 -6.88 16.18 -0.53
C ALA A 146 -6.96 15.15 -1.67
N ILE A 147 -5.82 14.62 -2.13
CA ILE A 147 -5.78 13.53 -3.12
C ILE A 147 -6.43 12.26 -2.55
N TYR A 148 -6.08 11.87 -1.32
CA TYR A 148 -6.69 10.73 -0.64
C TYR A 148 -8.23 10.88 -0.56
N ASN A 149 -8.70 12.05 -0.15
CA ASN A 149 -10.12 12.34 -0.03
C ASN A 149 -10.82 12.39 -1.40
N SER A 150 -10.17 12.90 -2.44
CA SER A 150 -10.73 12.90 -3.79
C SER A 150 -10.99 11.48 -4.32
N VAL A 151 -10.09 10.54 -3.98
CA VAL A 151 -10.28 9.12 -4.27
C VAL A 151 -11.38 8.52 -3.41
N LYS A 152 -11.34 8.75 -2.10
CA LYS A 152 -12.29 8.17 -1.13
C LYS A 152 -13.75 8.45 -1.47
N PHE A 153 -14.03 9.64 -1.98
CA PHE A 153 -15.40 10.09 -2.29
C PHE A 153 -15.82 9.84 -3.74
N THR A 154 -15.12 8.97 -4.46
CA THR A 154 -15.60 8.49 -5.77
C THR A 154 -16.64 7.38 -5.61
N ASP A 155 -17.43 7.18 -6.65
CA ASP A 155 -18.44 6.10 -6.68
C ASP A 155 -17.83 4.70 -6.73
N SER A 156 -16.54 4.60 -7.03
CA SER A 156 -15.80 3.32 -7.07
C SER A 156 -15.30 2.86 -5.70
N VAL A 157 -15.42 3.70 -4.64
CA VAL A 157 -14.99 3.33 -3.29
C VAL A 157 -16.18 2.87 -2.47
N PHE A 158 -16.04 1.71 -1.84
CA PHE A 158 -17.07 1.11 -1.02
C PHE A 158 -16.48 0.35 0.17
N SER A 159 -17.28 0.13 1.21
CA SER A 159 -16.91 -0.76 2.33
C SER A 159 -17.36 -2.18 2.00
N PRO A 160 -16.43 -3.14 1.84
CA PRO A 160 -16.80 -4.52 1.56
C PRO A 160 -17.40 -5.20 2.80
N ASP A 161 -18.35 -6.10 2.56
CA ASP A 161 -18.92 -7.00 3.57
C ASP A 161 -18.51 -8.46 3.31
N GLU A 162 -19.07 -9.39 4.10
CA GLU A 162 -18.77 -10.83 3.97
C GLU A 162 -19.31 -11.43 2.67
N GLU A 163 -20.43 -10.93 2.17
CA GLU A 163 -21.03 -11.41 0.94
C GLU A 163 -20.15 -11.02 -0.25
N TYR A 164 -19.72 -9.74 -0.28
CA TYR A 164 -18.75 -9.28 -1.28
C TYR A 164 -17.45 -10.08 -1.23
N LEU A 165 -16.91 -10.30 -0.02
CA LEU A 165 -15.69 -11.09 0.17
C LEU A 165 -15.83 -12.53 -0.37
N ALA A 166 -16.97 -13.17 -0.15
CA ALA A 166 -17.21 -14.52 -0.66
C ALA A 166 -17.14 -14.56 -2.20
N GLY A 167 -17.87 -13.67 -2.89
CA GLY A 167 -17.82 -13.54 -4.33
C GLY A 167 -16.44 -13.19 -4.87
N TYR A 168 -15.77 -12.21 -4.25
CA TYR A 168 -14.42 -11.83 -4.64
C TYR A 168 -13.42 -12.98 -4.48
N SER A 169 -13.56 -13.78 -3.43
CA SER A 169 -12.67 -14.93 -3.16
C SER A 169 -12.74 -15.98 -4.27
N GLU A 170 -13.93 -16.25 -4.82
CA GLU A 170 -14.09 -17.18 -5.95
C GLU A 170 -13.42 -16.65 -7.23
N VAL A 171 -13.61 -15.35 -7.52
CA VAL A 171 -12.95 -14.71 -8.67
C VAL A 171 -11.43 -14.69 -8.49
N TYR A 172 -10.94 -14.36 -7.30
CA TYR A 172 -9.53 -14.35 -6.98
C TYR A 172 -8.89 -15.75 -7.16
N LYS A 173 -9.56 -16.79 -6.67
CA LYS A 173 -9.11 -18.18 -6.82
C LYS A 173 -9.03 -18.62 -8.28
N ALA A 174 -10.06 -18.28 -9.08
CA ALA A 174 -10.07 -18.58 -10.51
C ALA A 174 -8.93 -17.87 -11.24
N PHE A 175 -8.66 -16.60 -10.88
CA PHE A 175 -7.55 -15.81 -11.44
C PHE A 175 -6.21 -16.47 -11.13
N LEU A 176 -5.94 -16.84 -9.88
CA LEU A 176 -4.69 -17.51 -9.48
C LEU A 176 -4.48 -18.84 -10.21
N GLN A 177 -5.53 -19.63 -10.38
CA GLN A 177 -5.43 -20.90 -11.14
C GLN A 177 -5.06 -20.67 -12.60
N ASN A 178 -5.58 -19.61 -13.23
CA ASN A 178 -5.23 -19.26 -14.60
C ASN A 178 -3.79 -18.73 -14.71
N GLU A 179 -3.32 -17.91 -13.77
CA GLU A 179 -1.91 -17.48 -13.71
C GLU A 179 -0.96 -18.67 -13.54
N GLU A 180 -1.30 -19.61 -12.64
CA GLU A 180 -0.51 -20.81 -12.42
C GLU A 180 -0.45 -21.70 -13.68
N ARG A 181 -1.59 -21.89 -14.36
CA ARG A 181 -1.62 -22.63 -15.64
C ARG A 181 -0.76 -21.96 -16.68
N ALA A 182 -0.86 -20.64 -16.86
CA ALA A 182 -0.05 -19.90 -17.84
C ALA A 182 1.44 -19.98 -17.50
N THR A 183 1.81 -19.84 -16.22
CA THR A 183 3.20 -19.93 -15.76
C THR A 183 3.80 -21.33 -15.95
N ASN A 184 3.00 -22.38 -15.76
CA ASN A 184 3.42 -23.77 -15.89
C ASN A 184 3.30 -24.33 -17.32
N ASP A 185 2.77 -23.57 -18.27
CA ASP A 185 2.68 -23.97 -19.66
C ASP A 185 4.08 -24.15 -20.28
N ARG A 186 4.32 -25.33 -20.86
CA ARG A 186 5.64 -25.68 -21.41
C ARG A 186 6.03 -24.80 -22.60
N GLY A 187 5.06 -24.37 -23.40
CA GLY A 187 5.29 -23.47 -24.52
C GLY A 187 5.74 -22.10 -24.03
N VAL A 188 5.01 -21.51 -23.07
CA VAL A 188 5.37 -20.24 -22.40
C VAL A 188 6.77 -20.32 -21.79
N GLN A 189 7.07 -21.36 -21.01
CA GLN A 189 8.39 -21.56 -20.42
C GLN A 189 9.52 -21.68 -21.44
N SER A 190 9.25 -22.34 -22.57
CA SER A 190 10.20 -22.45 -23.68
C SER A 190 10.53 -21.08 -24.27
N VAL A 191 9.51 -20.28 -24.55
CA VAL A 191 9.67 -18.93 -25.08
C VAL A 191 10.43 -18.03 -24.08
N VAL A 192 10.06 -18.05 -22.80
CA VAL A 192 10.76 -17.29 -21.75
C VAL A 192 12.23 -17.66 -21.68
N ARG A 193 12.58 -18.95 -21.76
CA ARG A 193 13.99 -19.39 -21.78
C ARG A 193 14.72 -18.87 -23.02
N GLN A 194 14.09 -18.85 -24.19
CA GLN A 194 14.69 -18.32 -25.41
C GLN A 194 14.93 -16.81 -25.33
N ILE A 195 13.96 -16.05 -24.81
CA ILE A 195 14.08 -14.61 -24.63
C ILE A 195 15.24 -14.31 -23.65
N ASN A 196 15.27 -14.99 -22.51
CA ASN A 196 16.31 -14.78 -21.49
C ASN A 196 17.72 -15.14 -22.00
N ARG A 197 17.86 -16.12 -22.88
CA ARG A 197 19.16 -16.44 -23.51
C ARG A 197 19.62 -15.37 -24.51
N ARG A 198 18.71 -14.61 -25.11
CA ARG A 198 19.00 -13.53 -26.07
C ARG A 198 19.21 -12.18 -25.39
N ALA A 199 18.75 -12.04 -24.13
CA ALA A 199 18.90 -10.80 -23.38
C ALA A 199 20.37 -10.58 -23.01
N GLU A 200 20.94 -9.48 -23.47
CA GLU A 200 22.24 -9.01 -23.01
C GLU A 200 22.03 -8.28 -21.68
N PHE A 201 22.37 -8.95 -20.59
CA PHE A 201 22.32 -8.33 -19.28
C PHE A 201 23.53 -7.42 -19.08
N LEU A 202 23.31 -6.21 -18.56
CA LEU A 202 24.42 -5.33 -18.19
C LEU A 202 25.32 -6.03 -17.16
N PRO A 203 26.65 -5.89 -17.26
CA PRO A 203 27.57 -6.49 -16.30
C PRO A 203 27.24 -5.96 -14.90
N GLY A 204 26.90 -6.90 -14.01
CA GLY A 204 26.33 -6.58 -12.72
C GLY A 204 27.31 -5.99 -11.71
N THR A 205 27.42 -4.68 -11.69
CA THR A 205 27.63 -4.03 -10.42
C THR A 205 26.24 -3.85 -9.81
N VAL A 206 25.82 -4.80 -8.98
CA VAL A 206 24.56 -4.70 -8.27
C VAL A 206 24.63 -3.47 -7.38
N PRO A 207 23.81 -2.42 -7.56
CA PRO A 207 23.76 -1.34 -6.61
C PRO A 207 23.44 -1.90 -5.23
N SER A 208 24.19 -1.53 -4.22
CA SER A 208 23.96 -1.97 -2.84
C SER A 208 22.66 -1.38 -2.24
N ILE A 209 21.96 -0.53 -2.98
CA ILE A 209 20.76 0.17 -2.55
C ILE A 209 19.54 -0.58 -3.12
N LYS A 210 18.75 -1.23 -2.27
CA LYS A 210 17.47 -1.85 -2.65
C LYS A 210 16.27 -0.91 -2.50
N SER A 211 16.41 0.18 -1.76
CA SER A 211 15.43 1.24 -1.64
C SER A 211 16.12 2.59 -1.50
N LEU A 212 15.53 3.62 -2.10
CA LEU A 212 15.92 5.01 -1.89
C LEU A 212 14.79 5.69 -1.12
N ILE A 213 15.14 6.24 0.05
CA ILE A 213 14.23 7.05 0.87
C ILE A 213 14.73 8.47 0.83
N ILE A 214 13.89 9.39 0.35
CA ILE A 214 14.15 10.82 0.38
C ILE A 214 13.29 11.41 1.49
N GLU A 215 13.93 11.88 2.55
CA GLU A 215 13.26 12.58 3.64
C GLU A 215 13.39 14.09 3.41
N VAL A 216 12.26 14.78 3.24
CA VAL A 216 12.21 16.23 3.11
C VAL A 216 11.78 16.82 4.44
N ILE A 217 12.73 17.39 5.16
CA ILE A 217 12.46 18.09 6.42
C ILE A 217 12.45 19.59 6.12
N LYS A 218 11.25 20.19 6.13
CA LYS A 218 11.11 21.64 5.98
C LYS A 218 11.29 22.33 7.34
N THR A 219 12.49 22.76 7.63
CA THR A 219 12.74 23.67 8.75
C THR A 219 12.59 25.09 8.27
N GLU A 220 11.43 25.70 8.44
CA GLU A 220 11.28 27.15 8.29
C GLU A 220 11.90 27.85 9.51
N LYS A 221 13.15 28.23 9.39
CA LYS A 221 13.65 29.39 10.15
C LYS A 221 13.21 30.63 9.38
N ILE A 222 12.04 31.14 9.68
CA ILE A 222 11.72 32.52 9.34
C ILE A 222 12.62 33.36 10.28
N LYS A 223 13.76 33.83 9.77
CA LYS A 223 14.43 34.94 10.37
C LYS A 223 13.49 36.13 10.19
N GLY A 224 12.97 36.63 11.29
CA GLY A 224 12.21 37.87 11.30
C GLY A 224 13.04 38.99 10.70
N VAL A 225 12.42 39.76 9.84
CA VAL A 225 12.75 41.15 9.55
C VAL A 225 11.83 41.98 10.39
#